data_dd764ab1ab4d791e43a90f7ba25beccf
#
_entry.id   dd764ab1ab4d791e43a90f7ba25beccf
#
_cell.length_a   1.000
_cell.length_b   1.000
_cell.length_c   1.000
_cell.angle_alpha   90.00
_cell.angle_beta   90.00
_cell.angle_gamma   90.00
#
_symmetry.space_group_name_H-M   'P 1'
#
loop_
_entity.id
_entity.type
_entity.pdbx_description
1 polymer ?
#
loop_
_entity_poly.entity_id
_entity_poly.type
_entity_poly.pdbx_seq_one_letter_code
_entity_poly.pdbx_strand_id
1 'polypeptide(L)'
;MKLVLFLIKKLFISKNSSLVFRLTNLVTIISLSLGVASLNIVLSSIDGFESEISKKLSNLNGYSSINHLFEDEIIENEFEQPFISDKVPYLEKIALLKSKNDSQSIIINAYPINDFNKIRLFSSFDTNKIKNESIVIGKRLAENLNLKLGDQVVIFNPKKLKNFSNQNRYDFFTVAHIYSSGIPEFEERNIFTSLENLQKYYGIENYISGWVSIDPNDDIIDYPFYQMTIYDKYSSLFEWINTQKWPILFIFSLIAVVSFFGLLSSLSILFDEKKMDLTILKIYGLSHKSISKIFIFQSMILASIGSTIGILFSYVLIQLQNEFKLISIEQNIYFVDYLPMEFNF
;
A
#
# COMPACT_ATOMS: atom_id res chain seq x y z
N MET A 1 -41.41 -23.62 -4.10
CA MET A 1 -40.07 -23.45 -4.62
C MET A 1 -39.82 -24.25 -5.91
N LYS A 2 -40.08 -25.56 -5.95
CA LYS A 2 -39.86 -26.40 -7.17
C LYS A 2 -40.66 -25.93 -8.41
N LEU A 3 -41.92 -25.48 -8.24
CA LEU A 3 -42.79 -24.99 -9.32
C LEU A 3 -42.22 -23.67 -9.94
N VAL A 4 -41.72 -22.74 -9.10
CA VAL A 4 -41.13 -21.47 -9.55
C VAL A 4 -39.87 -21.74 -10.36
N LEU A 5 -38.98 -22.60 -9.90
CA LEU A 5 -37.76 -23.03 -10.62
C LEU A 5 -38.09 -23.72 -11.96
N PHE A 6 -39.10 -24.57 -12.01
CA PHE A 6 -39.55 -25.22 -13.23
C PHE A 6 -40.11 -24.20 -14.24
N LEU A 7 -40.92 -23.24 -13.78
CA LEU A 7 -41.45 -22.17 -14.65
C LEU A 7 -40.36 -21.27 -15.16
N ILE A 8 -39.37 -20.91 -14.35
CA ILE A 8 -38.21 -20.14 -14.77
C ILE A 8 -37.47 -20.88 -15.90
N LYS A 9 -37.11 -22.15 -15.68
CA LYS A 9 -36.44 -22.95 -16.72
C LYS A 9 -37.20 -23.00 -18.01
N LYS A 10 -38.53 -23.17 -17.97
CA LYS A 10 -39.38 -23.32 -19.14
C LYS A 10 -39.69 -21.99 -19.85
N LEU A 11 -39.87 -20.89 -19.09
CA LEU A 11 -40.20 -19.58 -19.65
C LEU A 11 -38.97 -18.82 -20.17
N PHE A 12 -37.81 -19.00 -19.52
CA PHE A 12 -36.62 -18.14 -19.76
C PHE A 12 -35.43 -18.85 -20.43
N ILE A 13 -35.34 -20.20 -20.35
CA ILE A 13 -34.30 -20.98 -21.02
C ILE A 13 -34.82 -21.69 -22.24
N SER A 14 -36.05 -21.34 -22.69
CA SER A 14 -36.65 -21.95 -23.88
C SER A 14 -35.90 -21.54 -25.16
N LYS A 15 -35.67 -22.50 -26.05
CA LYS A 15 -35.05 -22.27 -27.39
C LYS A 15 -35.86 -21.29 -28.27
N ASN A 16 -37.12 -21.01 -27.96
CA ASN A 16 -38.04 -20.15 -28.73
C ASN A 16 -38.16 -18.72 -28.17
N SER A 17 -37.21 -18.24 -27.36
CA SER A 17 -37.19 -16.84 -26.90
C SER A 17 -36.85 -15.92 -28.09
N SER A 18 -37.47 -14.72 -28.13
CA SER A 18 -37.21 -13.74 -29.19
C SER A 18 -35.74 -13.29 -29.17
N LEU A 19 -35.24 -12.85 -30.32
CA LEU A 19 -33.89 -12.34 -30.46
C LEU A 19 -33.67 -11.11 -29.56
N VAL A 20 -34.68 -10.25 -29.42
CA VAL A 20 -34.66 -9.06 -28.55
C VAL A 20 -34.43 -9.44 -27.10
N PHE A 21 -35.14 -10.45 -26.61
CA PHE A 21 -34.97 -10.92 -25.22
C PHE A 21 -33.56 -11.45 -24.93
N ARG A 22 -32.99 -12.24 -25.88
CA ARG A 22 -31.64 -12.76 -25.75
C ARG A 22 -30.59 -11.63 -25.70
N LEU A 23 -30.73 -10.65 -26.61
CA LEU A 23 -29.84 -9.48 -26.67
C LEU A 23 -29.94 -8.64 -25.37
N THR A 24 -31.16 -8.38 -24.88
CA THR A 24 -31.34 -7.59 -23.64
C THR A 24 -30.72 -8.26 -22.44
N ASN A 25 -30.92 -9.58 -22.28
CA ASN A 25 -30.27 -10.33 -21.18
C ASN A 25 -28.75 -10.33 -21.31
N LEU A 26 -28.23 -10.48 -22.53
CA LEU A 26 -26.77 -10.46 -22.76
C LEU A 26 -26.17 -9.09 -22.43
N VAL A 27 -26.81 -8.00 -22.88
CA VAL A 27 -26.40 -6.63 -22.56
C VAL A 27 -26.42 -6.41 -21.04
N THR A 28 -27.45 -6.88 -20.35
CA THR A 28 -27.55 -6.78 -18.88
C THR A 28 -26.42 -7.54 -18.18
N ILE A 29 -26.13 -8.78 -18.61
CA ILE A 29 -25.05 -9.58 -18.03
C ILE A 29 -23.69 -8.89 -18.28
N ILE A 30 -23.44 -8.38 -19.48
CA ILE A 30 -22.21 -7.67 -19.81
C ILE A 30 -22.06 -6.40 -18.96
N SER A 31 -23.11 -5.59 -18.85
CA SER A 31 -23.08 -4.36 -18.04
C SER A 31 -22.77 -4.64 -16.58
N LEU A 32 -23.44 -5.64 -16.00
CA LEU A 32 -23.17 -6.06 -14.62
C LEU A 32 -21.75 -6.61 -14.44
N SER A 33 -21.31 -7.44 -15.39
CA SER A 33 -19.97 -8.02 -15.36
C SER A 33 -18.89 -6.93 -15.44
N LEU A 34 -19.03 -5.96 -16.34
CA LEU A 34 -18.10 -4.83 -16.44
C LEU A 34 -18.12 -3.95 -15.18
N GLY A 35 -19.31 -3.69 -14.62
CA GLY A 35 -19.43 -2.93 -13.36
C GLY A 35 -18.70 -3.59 -12.20
N VAL A 36 -18.92 -4.89 -11.99
CA VAL A 36 -18.24 -5.66 -10.94
C VAL A 36 -16.74 -5.78 -11.20
N ALA A 37 -16.35 -6.05 -12.44
CA ALA A 37 -14.94 -6.17 -12.81
C ALA A 37 -14.18 -4.87 -12.58
N SER A 38 -14.73 -3.73 -13.00
CA SER A 38 -14.08 -2.43 -12.83
C SER A 38 -13.97 -2.05 -11.34
N LEU A 39 -14.98 -2.33 -10.52
CA LEU A 39 -14.91 -2.12 -9.08
C LEU A 39 -13.77 -2.92 -8.46
N ASN A 40 -13.72 -4.22 -8.75
CA ASN A 40 -12.66 -5.09 -8.21
C ASN A 40 -11.25 -4.63 -8.64
N ILE A 41 -11.08 -4.28 -9.91
CA ILE A 41 -9.78 -3.82 -10.43
C ILE A 41 -9.32 -2.55 -9.70
N VAL A 42 -10.22 -1.59 -9.50
CA VAL A 42 -9.85 -0.32 -8.84
C VAL A 42 -9.57 -0.51 -7.35
N LEU A 43 -10.40 -1.28 -6.64
CA LEU A 43 -10.14 -1.58 -5.23
C LEU A 43 -8.83 -2.36 -5.07
N SER A 44 -8.61 -3.39 -5.89
CA SER A 44 -7.36 -4.15 -5.90
C SER A 44 -6.13 -3.30 -6.21
N SER A 45 -6.27 -2.26 -7.05
CA SER A 45 -5.18 -1.31 -7.34
C SER A 45 -4.84 -0.47 -6.12
N ILE A 46 -5.83 0.00 -5.36
CA ILE A 46 -5.61 0.81 -4.15
C ILE A 46 -4.96 -0.05 -3.06
N ASP A 47 -5.51 -1.24 -2.82
CA ASP A 47 -4.99 -2.15 -1.80
C ASP A 47 -3.57 -2.64 -2.17
N GLY A 48 -3.32 -2.94 -3.45
CA GLY A 48 -2.00 -3.29 -3.95
C GLY A 48 -0.99 -2.14 -3.81
N PHE A 49 -1.41 -0.91 -4.06
CA PHE A 49 -0.58 0.27 -3.89
C PHE A 49 -0.22 0.51 -2.41
N GLU A 50 -1.20 0.39 -1.50
CA GLU A 50 -1.00 0.49 -0.05
C GLU A 50 -0.03 -0.60 0.45
N SER A 51 -0.22 -1.85 0.02
CA SER A 51 0.61 -2.99 0.38
C SER A 51 2.06 -2.83 -0.11
N GLU A 52 2.26 -2.42 -1.36
CA GLU A 52 3.60 -2.25 -1.93
C GLU A 52 4.36 -1.09 -1.28
N ILE A 53 3.70 0.03 -0.99
CA ILE A 53 4.30 1.16 -0.26
C ILE A 53 4.65 0.74 1.17
N SER A 54 3.73 0.10 1.88
CA SER A 54 3.97 -0.42 3.23
C SER A 54 5.19 -1.34 3.26
N LYS A 55 5.31 -2.27 2.30
CA LYS A 55 6.43 -3.17 2.16
C LYS A 55 7.75 -2.43 1.87
N LYS A 56 7.73 -1.44 1.01
CA LYS A 56 8.93 -0.62 0.72
C LYS A 56 9.37 0.16 1.95
N LEU A 57 8.45 0.82 2.65
CA LEU A 57 8.74 1.58 3.86
C LEU A 57 9.27 0.68 4.99
N SER A 58 8.68 -0.51 5.18
CA SER A 58 9.16 -1.47 6.18
C SER A 58 10.55 -2.02 5.86
N ASN A 59 10.91 -2.16 4.59
CA ASN A 59 12.25 -2.55 4.18
C ASN A 59 13.31 -1.49 4.49
N LEU A 60 12.90 -0.21 4.59
CA LEU A 60 13.80 0.92 4.83
C LEU A 60 14.09 1.13 6.33
N ASN A 61 13.05 1.12 7.16
CA ASN A 61 13.13 1.52 8.57
C ASN A 61 12.61 0.43 9.53
N GLY A 62 12.40 -0.80 9.05
CA GLY A 62 11.69 -1.84 9.79
C GLY A 62 10.18 -1.60 9.80
N TYR A 63 9.44 -2.52 10.40
CA TYR A 63 7.99 -2.50 10.47
C TYR A 63 7.46 -1.51 11.53
N SER A 64 8.16 -1.40 12.64
CA SER A 64 7.82 -0.47 13.72
C SER A 64 9.07 -0.03 14.48
N SER A 65 8.99 1.11 15.15
CA SER A 65 9.97 1.58 16.10
C SER A 65 9.38 1.66 17.50
N ILE A 66 10.21 1.35 18.51
CA ILE A 66 9.86 1.47 19.91
C ILE A 66 10.69 2.60 20.48
N ASN A 67 10.01 3.61 20.99
CA ASN A 67 10.61 4.85 21.47
C ASN A 67 10.17 5.14 22.89
N HIS A 68 10.98 5.90 23.62
CA HIS A 68 10.63 6.39 24.94
C HIS A 68 9.71 7.62 24.83
N LEU A 69 8.69 7.69 25.70
CA LEU A 69 7.63 8.72 25.58
C LEU A 69 8.12 10.15 25.89
N PHE A 70 9.12 10.28 26.75
CA PHE A 70 9.57 11.58 27.27
C PHE A 70 10.98 11.97 26.84
N GLU A 71 11.76 11.03 26.34
CA GLU A 71 13.17 11.25 26.00
C GLU A 71 13.43 10.84 24.57
N ASP A 72 14.01 11.74 23.77
CA ASP A 72 14.42 11.47 22.40
C ASP A 72 15.63 10.54 22.30
N GLU A 73 16.40 10.44 23.39
CA GLU A 73 17.65 9.69 23.48
C GLU A 73 17.74 9.03 24.86
N ILE A 74 17.90 7.73 24.90
CA ILE A 74 17.98 6.90 26.10
C ILE A 74 19.30 6.13 26.13
N ILE A 75 19.77 5.74 27.33
CA ILE A 75 20.93 4.88 27.45
C ILE A 75 20.50 3.43 27.24
N GLU A 76 21.08 2.76 26.25
CA GLU A 76 20.68 1.42 25.81
C GLU A 76 20.66 0.40 26.95
N ASN A 77 21.69 0.43 27.82
CA ASN A 77 21.88 -0.55 28.89
C ASN A 77 21.06 -0.29 30.15
N GLU A 78 20.31 0.79 30.25
CA GLU A 78 19.47 1.08 31.42
C GLU A 78 18.12 0.33 31.40
N PHE A 79 17.75 -0.23 30.25
CA PHE A 79 16.44 -0.87 30.07
C PHE A 79 16.59 -2.34 29.63
N GLU A 80 16.48 -3.24 30.60
CA GLU A 80 16.33 -4.68 30.32
C GLU A 80 14.83 -5.02 30.20
N GLN A 81 14.32 -5.04 28.99
CA GLN A 81 12.92 -5.38 28.71
C GLN A 81 12.83 -6.62 27.80
N PRO A 82 11.87 -7.55 28.06
CA PRO A 82 11.73 -8.78 27.28
C PRO A 82 11.51 -8.55 25.78
N PHE A 83 10.88 -7.41 25.43
CA PHE A 83 10.58 -7.08 24.05
C PHE A 83 11.79 -6.61 23.22
N ILE A 84 12.95 -6.40 23.84
CA ILE A 84 14.15 -5.85 23.16
C ILE A 84 14.98 -6.95 22.47
N SER A 85 14.87 -8.22 22.90
CA SER A 85 15.81 -9.29 22.56
C SER A 85 16.03 -9.53 21.06
N ASP A 86 15.00 -9.28 20.22
CA ASP A 86 15.06 -9.51 18.77
C ASP A 86 15.04 -8.22 17.94
N LYS A 87 15.21 -7.07 18.58
CA LYS A 87 15.11 -5.77 17.94
C LYS A 87 16.47 -5.13 17.73
N VAL A 88 16.54 -4.24 16.74
CA VAL A 88 17.78 -3.54 16.39
C VAL A 88 17.77 -2.16 17.02
N PRO A 89 18.73 -1.82 17.91
CA PRO A 89 18.84 -0.46 18.42
C PRO A 89 19.18 0.50 17.29
N TYR A 90 18.66 1.71 17.36
CA TYR A 90 18.94 2.74 16.36
C TYR A 90 19.12 4.11 16.98
N LEU A 91 19.87 4.97 16.30
CA LEU A 91 20.01 6.38 16.64
C LEU A 91 19.65 7.22 15.41
N GLU A 92 18.69 8.13 15.59
CA GLU A 92 18.24 9.06 14.55
C GLU A 92 18.64 10.49 14.92
N LYS A 93 19.25 11.23 13.98
CA LYS A 93 19.65 12.62 14.16
C LYS A 93 19.37 13.44 12.92
N ILE A 94 18.90 14.66 13.12
CA ILE A 94 18.77 15.63 12.05
C ILE A 94 20.08 16.43 11.96
N ALA A 95 20.62 16.54 10.75
CA ALA A 95 21.85 17.27 10.47
C ALA A 95 21.74 18.05 9.13
N LEU A 96 22.74 18.87 8.86
CA LEU A 96 22.92 19.53 7.59
C LEU A 96 24.12 18.90 6.88
N LEU A 97 23.89 18.31 5.71
CA LEU A 97 24.95 17.81 4.84
C LEU A 97 25.33 18.90 3.86
N LYS A 98 26.62 19.23 3.79
CA LYS A 98 27.19 20.19 2.86
C LYS A 98 28.15 19.49 1.90
N SER A 99 27.88 19.66 0.61
CA SER A 99 28.78 19.38 -0.50
C SER A 99 29.49 20.67 -0.91
N LYS A 100 30.28 20.63 -1.98
CA LYS A 100 31.12 21.77 -2.42
C LYS A 100 30.32 23.08 -2.58
N ASN A 101 29.13 23.02 -3.16
CA ASN A 101 28.34 24.22 -3.52
C ASN A 101 26.96 24.27 -2.86
N ASP A 102 26.43 23.12 -2.40
CA ASP A 102 25.06 22.99 -1.92
C ASP A 102 25.01 22.38 -0.53
N SER A 103 23.92 22.65 0.18
CA SER A 103 23.66 22.07 1.50
C SER A 103 22.21 21.61 1.60
N GLN A 104 22.00 20.47 2.24
CA GLN A 104 20.68 19.87 2.39
C GLN A 104 20.46 19.35 3.82
N SER A 105 19.26 19.55 4.34
CA SER A 105 18.85 18.93 5.62
C SER A 105 18.64 17.45 5.43
N ILE A 106 19.26 16.66 6.28
CA ILE A 106 19.23 15.20 6.22
C ILE A 106 18.85 14.61 7.58
N ILE A 107 18.36 13.39 7.52
CA ILE A 107 18.13 12.51 8.68
C ILE A 107 19.19 11.43 8.62
N ILE A 108 19.98 11.31 9.68
CA ILE A 108 21.00 10.29 9.81
C ILE A 108 20.41 9.15 10.61
N ASN A 109 20.29 7.98 10.02
CA ASN A 109 19.87 6.74 10.67
C ASN A 109 21.10 5.88 10.91
N ALA A 110 21.34 5.51 12.16
CA ALA A 110 22.50 4.71 12.52
C ALA A 110 22.07 3.41 13.22
N TYR A 111 22.68 2.32 12.78
CA TYR A 111 22.45 0.97 13.31
C TYR A 111 23.78 0.32 13.69
N PRO A 112 23.84 -0.61 14.67
CA PRO A 112 25.04 -1.38 14.94
C PRO A 112 25.53 -2.08 13.67
N ILE A 113 26.84 -2.09 13.45
CA ILE A 113 27.40 -2.66 12.22
C ILE A 113 27.06 -4.14 12.04
N ASN A 114 26.93 -4.87 13.14
CA ASN A 114 26.59 -6.29 13.15
C ASN A 114 25.13 -6.55 12.76
N ASP A 115 24.24 -5.58 13.02
CA ASP A 115 22.81 -5.68 12.78
C ASP A 115 22.37 -4.93 11.51
N PHE A 116 23.30 -4.25 10.85
CA PHE A 116 23.02 -3.44 9.68
C PHE A 116 22.34 -4.25 8.55
N ASN A 117 22.76 -5.50 8.36
CA ASN A 117 22.17 -6.42 7.38
C ASN A 117 20.79 -6.96 7.77
N LYS A 118 20.36 -6.78 9.02
CA LYS A 118 18.99 -7.11 9.43
C LYS A 118 17.99 -6.15 8.79
N ILE A 119 18.38 -4.89 8.54
CA ILE A 119 17.56 -3.95 7.79
C ILE A 119 17.50 -4.43 6.35
N ARG A 120 16.30 -4.74 5.87
CA ARG A 120 16.09 -5.42 4.57
C ARG A 120 16.70 -4.69 3.38
N LEU A 121 16.73 -3.36 3.43
CA LEU A 121 17.40 -2.52 2.43
C LEU A 121 18.88 -2.90 2.25
N PHE A 122 19.53 -3.31 3.33
CA PHE A 122 20.96 -3.63 3.38
C PHE A 122 21.26 -5.12 3.53
N SER A 123 20.27 -6.00 3.31
CA SER A 123 20.43 -7.44 3.49
C SER A 123 21.57 -8.08 2.67
N SER A 124 21.88 -7.52 1.51
CA SER A 124 22.99 -7.97 0.63
C SER A 124 24.19 -7.00 0.65
N PHE A 125 24.19 -6.01 1.54
CA PHE A 125 25.23 -5.01 1.60
C PHE A 125 26.45 -5.52 2.36
N ASP A 126 27.65 -5.28 1.80
CA ASP A 126 28.92 -5.61 2.45
C ASP A 126 29.24 -4.56 3.52
N THR A 127 28.96 -4.91 4.79
CA THR A 127 29.18 -4.04 5.96
C THR A 127 30.64 -3.63 6.15
N ASN A 128 31.61 -4.38 5.62
CA ASN A 128 33.03 -4.01 5.66
C ASN A 128 33.33 -2.70 4.91
N LYS A 129 32.42 -2.23 4.08
CA LYS A 129 32.50 -0.92 3.41
C LYS A 129 32.20 0.25 4.34
N ILE A 130 31.48 0.02 5.42
CA ILE A 130 31.20 1.03 6.46
C ILE A 130 32.41 1.08 7.39
N LYS A 131 33.37 1.92 7.06
CA LYS A 131 34.53 2.22 7.91
C LYS A 131 34.20 3.39 8.84
N ASN A 132 35.16 3.73 9.70
CA ASN A 132 35.09 4.96 10.49
C ASN A 132 34.84 6.16 9.57
N GLU A 133 33.93 7.05 9.98
CA GLU A 133 33.59 8.29 9.25
C GLU A 133 33.07 8.03 7.82
N SER A 134 32.34 6.95 7.62
CA SER A 134 31.69 6.64 6.34
C SER A 134 30.16 6.70 6.45
N ILE A 135 29.52 7.08 5.34
CA ILE A 135 28.08 7.16 5.19
C ILE A 135 27.58 6.46 3.93
N VAL A 136 26.34 6.00 4.02
CA VAL A 136 25.58 5.47 2.88
C VAL A 136 24.50 6.49 2.55
N ILE A 137 24.47 6.97 1.30
CA ILE A 137 23.55 8.02 0.85
C ILE A 137 22.56 7.49 -0.17
N GLY A 138 21.37 8.12 -0.27
CA GLY A 138 20.41 7.77 -1.30
C GLY A 138 20.84 8.26 -2.68
N LYS A 139 20.40 7.54 -3.71
CA LYS A 139 20.68 7.87 -5.12
C LYS A 139 20.22 9.30 -5.46
N ARG A 140 19.03 9.69 -5.00
CA ARG A 140 18.50 11.03 -5.27
C ARG A 140 19.33 12.15 -4.63
N LEU A 141 19.79 11.94 -3.40
CA LEU A 141 20.68 12.86 -2.71
C LEU A 141 22.03 12.98 -3.43
N ALA A 142 22.58 11.83 -3.89
CA ALA A 142 23.81 11.81 -4.67
C ALA A 142 23.69 12.59 -5.98
N GLU A 143 22.57 12.45 -6.70
CA GLU A 143 22.27 13.19 -7.93
C GLU A 143 22.13 14.70 -7.67
N ASN A 144 21.35 15.10 -6.65
CA ASN A 144 21.11 16.50 -6.31
C ASN A 144 22.40 17.25 -5.94
N LEU A 145 23.28 16.59 -5.19
CA LEU A 145 24.54 17.18 -4.71
C LEU A 145 25.75 16.84 -5.57
N ASN A 146 25.55 16.13 -6.71
CA ASN A 146 26.62 15.66 -7.61
C ASN A 146 27.70 14.85 -6.86
N LEU A 147 27.32 13.96 -5.95
CA LEU A 147 28.21 13.13 -5.15
C LEU A 147 28.43 11.77 -5.81
N LYS A 148 29.66 11.27 -5.67
CA LYS A 148 30.09 9.95 -6.14
C LYS A 148 30.64 9.12 -4.99
N LEU A 149 30.78 7.82 -5.21
CA LEU A 149 31.45 6.94 -4.27
C LEU A 149 32.89 7.43 -4.00
N GLY A 150 33.24 7.51 -2.72
CA GLY A 150 34.55 7.99 -2.26
C GLY A 150 34.64 9.50 -2.06
N ASP A 151 33.63 10.28 -2.44
CA ASP A 151 33.62 11.73 -2.19
C ASP A 151 33.51 12.02 -0.69
N GLN A 152 34.15 13.12 -0.29
CA GLN A 152 34.05 13.63 1.09
C GLN A 152 32.97 14.71 1.18
N VAL A 153 32.14 14.59 2.20
CA VAL A 153 31.09 15.55 2.55
C VAL A 153 31.25 16.02 3.98
N VAL A 154 30.72 17.17 4.27
CA VAL A 154 30.74 17.76 5.60
C VAL A 154 29.36 17.63 6.23
N ILE A 155 29.31 17.08 7.43
CA ILE A 155 28.07 17.03 8.23
C ILE A 155 28.16 18.05 9.37
N PHE A 156 27.14 18.91 9.45
CA PHE A 156 27.02 19.89 10.50
C PHE A 156 25.98 19.44 11.54
N ASN A 157 26.39 19.43 12.79
CA ASN A 157 25.50 19.21 13.90
C ASN A 157 24.86 20.54 14.36
N PRO A 158 23.55 20.74 14.21
CA PRO A 158 22.91 22.00 14.61
C PRO A 158 23.00 22.28 16.12
N LYS A 159 23.08 21.26 16.96
CA LYS A 159 23.21 21.42 18.42
C LYS A 159 24.60 21.98 18.82
N LYS A 160 25.65 21.69 18.06
CA LYS A 160 27.01 22.23 18.30
C LYS A 160 27.13 23.72 17.94
N LEU A 161 26.19 24.27 17.14
CA LEU A 161 26.19 25.71 16.78
C LEU A 161 25.88 26.64 17.98
N LYS A 162 25.21 26.13 19.02
CA LYS A 162 24.85 26.91 20.22
C LYS A 162 26.01 27.09 21.21
N ASN A 163 27.02 26.24 21.18
CA ASN A 163 28.17 26.28 22.05
C ASN A 163 29.36 26.92 21.35
N PHE A 164 29.72 28.14 21.75
CA PHE A 164 30.82 28.94 21.18
C PHE A 164 32.25 28.40 21.46
N SER A 165 32.38 27.15 21.94
CA SER A 165 33.68 26.51 22.16
C SER A 165 34.25 25.94 20.84
N ASN A 166 35.52 26.19 20.61
CA ASN A 166 36.30 25.95 19.38
C ASN A 166 36.53 24.47 19.00
N GLN A 167 35.73 23.53 19.48
CA GLN A 167 35.89 22.11 19.15
C GLN A 167 34.96 21.71 18.00
N ASN A 168 35.58 21.25 16.93
CA ASN A 168 35.06 20.59 15.73
C ASN A 168 33.57 20.75 15.44
N ARG A 169 33.20 21.82 14.71
CA ARG A 169 31.83 22.12 14.30
C ARG A 169 31.36 21.25 13.12
N TYR A 170 32.30 20.58 12.47
CA TYR A 170 32.08 19.78 11.28
C TYR A 170 33.07 18.64 11.20
N ASP A 171 32.63 17.51 10.75
CA ASP A 171 33.48 16.38 10.45
C ASP A 171 33.27 15.94 9.01
N PHE A 172 34.32 15.37 8.42
CA PHE A 172 34.30 14.87 7.06
C PHE A 172 33.85 13.41 7.07
N PHE A 173 32.86 13.12 6.26
CA PHE A 173 32.40 11.75 6.05
C PHE A 173 32.64 11.37 4.58
N THR A 174 33.00 10.10 4.36
CA THR A 174 33.21 9.55 3.03
C THR A 174 32.00 8.79 2.58
N VAL A 175 31.55 9.01 1.35
CA VAL A 175 30.46 8.26 0.73
C VAL A 175 30.92 6.84 0.41
N ALA A 176 30.53 5.87 1.24
CA ALA A 176 30.90 4.46 1.11
C ALA A 176 30.00 3.71 0.12
N HIS A 177 28.72 4.10 0.03
CA HIS A 177 27.75 3.46 -0.85
C HIS A 177 26.61 4.40 -1.21
N ILE A 178 25.98 4.14 -2.37
CA ILE A 178 24.77 4.84 -2.84
C ILE A 178 23.68 3.80 -2.96
N TYR A 179 22.62 3.92 -2.14
CA TYR A 179 21.48 3.02 -2.16
C TYR A 179 20.33 3.57 -3.01
N SER A 180 19.48 2.68 -3.51
CA SER A 180 18.21 3.06 -4.13
C SER A 180 17.07 2.27 -3.48
N SER A 181 16.10 3.01 -2.94
CA SER A 181 14.93 2.47 -2.27
C SER A 181 13.69 2.44 -3.18
N GLY A 182 13.74 3.20 -4.27
CA GLY A 182 12.59 3.47 -5.11
C GLY A 182 11.60 4.47 -4.52
N ILE A 183 11.95 5.17 -3.42
CA ILE A 183 11.20 6.28 -2.83
C ILE A 183 12.09 7.53 -2.86
N PRO A 184 11.93 8.41 -3.89
CA PRO A 184 12.83 9.54 -4.09
C PRO A 184 12.93 10.49 -2.89
N GLU A 185 11.81 10.79 -2.22
CA GLU A 185 11.79 11.68 -1.04
C GLU A 185 12.59 11.08 0.13
N PHE A 186 12.54 9.75 0.28
CA PHE A 186 13.32 9.07 1.29
C PHE A 186 14.82 9.10 0.95
N GLU A 187 15.17 8.79 -0.31
CA GLU A 187 16.55 8.84 -0.80
C GLU A 187 17.18 10.22 -0.73
N GLU A 188 16.37 11.27 -0.82
CA GLU A 188 16.82 12.65 -0.75
C GLU A 188 17.20 13.08 0.67
N ARG A 189 16.51 12.55 1.68
CA ARG A 189 16.65 13.02 3.07
C ARG A 189 17.39 12.06 3.99
N ASN A 190 17.34 10.76 3.72
CA ASN A 190 17.87 9.76 4.65
C ASN A 190 19.27 9.31 4.24
N ILE A 191 20.18 9.31 5.20
CA ILE A 191 21.50 8.71 5.10
C ILE A 191 21.69 7.71 6.23
N PHE A 192 22.61 6.77 6.03
CA PHE A 192 22.88 5.71 6.97
C PHE A 192 24.35 5.67 7.34
N THR A 193 24.62 5.30 8.61
CA THR A 193 25.97 5.08 9.12
C THR A 193 25.95 4.05 10.23
N SER A 194 27.10 3.67 10.76
CA SER A 194 27.14 2.80 11.93
C SER A 194 26.79 3.59 13.22
N LEU A 195 26.17 2.88 14.17
CA LEU A 195 25.79 3.46 15.47
C LEU A 195 26.99 4.06 16.19
N GLU A 196 28.10 3.33 16.19
CA GLU A 196 29.35 3.73 16.81
C GLU A 196 29.91 5.03 16.22
N ASN A 197 29.83 5.17 14.87
CA ASN A 197 30.27 6.39 14.18
C ASN A 197 29.44 7.59 14.60
N LEU A 198 28.11 7.44 14.66
CA LEU A 198 27.23 8.54 14.99
C LEU A 198 27.33 8.93 16.48
N GLN A 199 27.40 7.94 17.36
CA GLN A 199 27.60 8.17 18.79
C GLN A 199 28.91 8.93 19.06
N LYS A 200 30.00 8.50 18.45
CA LYS A 200 31.31 9.17 18.52
C LYS A 200 31.23 10.61 18.00
N TYR A 201 30.58 10.82 16.85
CA TYR A 201 30.42 12.15 16.24
C TYR A 201 29.65 13.11 17.13
N TYR A 202 28.57 12.64 17.78
CA TYR A 202 27.77 13.46 18.69
C TYR A 202 28.33 13.53 20.10
N GLY A 203 29.28 12.66 20.48
CA GLY A 203 29.84 12.57 21.83
C GLY A 203 28.83 12.03 22.84
N ILE A 204 28.00 11.08 22.43
CA ILE A 204 26.89 10.48 23.20
C ILE A 204 27.05 8.94 23.22
N GLU A 205 28.09 8.45 23.84
CA GLU A 205 28.33 7.01 23.95
C GLU A 205 27.17 6.29 24.65
N ASN A 206 26.77 5.12 24.09
CA ASN A 206 25.68 4.28 24.58
C ASN A 206 24.25 4.88 24.48
N TYR A 207 24.07 6.03 23.86
CA TYR A 207 22.73 6.58 23.64
C TYR A 207 22.15 6.09 22.33
N ILE A 208 20.85 5.76 22.37
CA ILE A 208 20.02 5.35 21.23
C ILE A 208 18.72 6.15 21.20
N SER A 209 18.06 6.22 20.08
CA SER A 209 16.70 6.79 19.97
C SER A 209 15.61 5.77 20.32
N GLY A 210 15.91 4.49 20.21
CA GLY A 210 15.00 3.38 20.48
C GLY A 210 15.41 2.12 19.74
N TRP A 211 14.44 1.23 19.53
CA TRP A 211 14.65 -0.05 18.84
C TRP A 211 13.71 -0.18 17.65
N VAL A 212 14.19 -0.83 16.59
CA VAL A 212 13.41 -1.14 15.38
C VAL A 212 13.04 -2.62 15.38
N SER A 213 11.75 -2.92 15.17
CA SER A 213 11.27 -4.26 14.86
C SER A 213 11.26 -4.47 13.34
N ILE A 214 11.89 -5.55 12.89
CA ILE A 214 12.01 -5.87 11.46
C ILE A 214 10.76 -6.59 10.96
N ASP A 215 10.18 -7.41 11.82
CA ASP A 215 8.97 -8.17 11.52
C ASP A 215 7.74 -7.58 12.21
N PRO A 216 6.54 -7.79 11.65
CA PRO A 216 5.30 -7.37 12.29
C PRO A 216 5.05 -8.22 13.53
N ASN A 217 5.37 -7.71 14.71
CA ASN A 217 5.08 -8.33 16.00
C ASN A 217 4.22 -7.38 16.83
N ASP A 218 3.13 -7.90 17.34
CA ASP A 218 2.28 -7.22 18.33
C ASP A 218 2.81 -7.50 19.74
N ASP A 219 3.99 -6.97 20.05
CA ASP A 219 4.54 -7.08 21.40
C ASP A 219 3.78 -6.16 22.34
N ILE A 220 3.54 -6.63 23.56
CA ILE A 220 3.04 -5.78 24.64
C ILE A 220 4.20 -4.91 25.11
N ILE A 221 4.08 -3.61 24.87
CA ILE A 221 5.10 -2.63 25.24
C ILE A 221 4.63 -1.91 26.49
N ASP A 222 5.45 -2.04 27.56
CA ASP A 222 5.15 -1.43 28.84
C ASP A 222 5.58 0.05 28.87
N TYR A 223 4.82 0.83 29.63
CA TYR A 223 5.18 2.21 29.95
C TYR A 223 6.61 2.28 30.57
N PRO A 224 7.45 3.23 30.19
CA PRO A 224 7.20 4.46 29.44
C PRO A 224 7.48 4.38 27.92
N PHE A 225 7.51 3.19 27.33
CA PHE A 225 7.75 3.02 25.92
C PHE A 225 6.45 2.97 25.11
N TYR A 226 6.54 3.30 23.84
CA TYR A 226 5.45 3.17 22.89
C TYR A 226 5.96 2.65 21.54
N GLN A 227 5.12 1.92 20.85
CA GLN A 227 5.40 1.43 19.52
C GLN A 227 4.78 2.37 18.48
N MET A 228 5.57 2.75 17.50
CA MET A 228 5.15 3.52 16.34
C MET A 228 5.31 2.65 15.11
N THR A 229 4.21 2.26 14.49
CA THR A 229 4.22 1.49 13.24
C THR A 229 4.56 2.39 12.05
N ILE A 230 4.89 1.77 10.89
CA ILE A 230 5.05 2.54 9.63
C ILE A 230 3.76 3.29 9.27
N TYR A 231 2.59 2.75 9.60
CA TYR A 231 1.31 3.41 9.38
C TYR A 231 1.15 4.66 10.22
N ASP A 232 1.65 4.66 11.46
CA ASP A 232 1.64 5.83 12.34
C ASP A 232 2.67 6.87 11.87
N LYS A 233 3.90 6.43 11.58
CA LYS A 233 5.00 7.29 11.13
C LYS A 233 4.68 8.01 9.81
N TYR A 234 3.99 7.33 8.90
CA TYR A 234 3.59 7.85 7.59
C TYR A 234 2.08 8.00 7.46
N SER A 235 1.40 8.32 8.57
CA SER A 235 -0.06 8.42 8.65
C SER A 235 -0.67 9.30 7.55
N SER A 236 -0.08 10.47 7.28
CA SER A 236 -0.55 11.37 6.21
C SER A 236 -0.57 10.71 4.83
N LEU A 237 0.40 9.84 4.52
CA LEU A 237 0.47 9.12 3.26
C LEU A 237 -0.63 8.05 3.18
N PHE A 238 -0.77 7.26 4.24
CA PHE A 238 -1.79 6.20 4.28
C PHE A 238 -3.21 6.76 4.36
N GLU A 239 -3.41 7.85 5.10
CA GLU A 239 -4.68 8.58 5.11
C GLU A 239 -5.04 9.15 3.73
N TRP A 240 -4.06 9.69 3.00
CA TRP A 240 -4.27 10.13 1.62
C TRP A 240 -4.70 8.98 0.71
N ILE A 241 -4.03 7.82 0.78
CA ILE A 241 -4.39 6.61 0.02
C ILE A 241 -5.83 6.18 0.37
N ASN A 242 -6.16 6.10 1.66
CA ASN A 242 -7.49 5.72 2.11
C ASN A 242 -8.59 6.70 1.69
N THR A 243 -8.28 7.99 1.69
CA THR A 243 -9.22 9.04 1.25
C THR A 243 -9.61 8.85 -0.22
N GLN A 244 -8.74 8.32 -1.07
CA GLN A 244 -9.04 8.02 -2.48
C GLN A 244 -10.14 6.97 -2.64
N LYS A 245 -10.36 6.10 -1.65
CA LYS A 245 -11.40 5.05 -1.70
C LYS A 245 -12.82 5.65 -1.78
N TRP A 246 -13.08 6.79 -1.12
CA TRP A 246 -14.42 7.38 -1.04
C TRP A 246 -14.96 7.92 -2.38
N PRO A 247 -14.25 8.78 -3.12
CA PRO A 247 -14.68 9.22 -4.46
C PRO A 247 -14.92 8.05 -5.41
N ILE A 248 -14.07 7.03 -5.33
CA ILE A 248 -14.18 5.85 -6.17
C ILE A 248 -15.45 5.07 -5.85
N LEU A 249 -15.72 4.79 -4.57
CA LEU A 249 -16.96 4.13 -4.14
C LEU A 249 -18.20 4.93 -4.55
N PHE A 250 -18.12 6.27 -4.52
CA PHE A 250 -19.21 7.11 -4.99
C PHE A 250 -19.48 6.94 -6.49
N ILE A 251 -18.43 6.95 -7.33
CA ILE A 251 -18.56 6.71 -8.77
C ILE A 251 -19.16 5.31 -9.03
N PHE A 252 -18.69 4.29 -8.32
CA PHE A 252 -19.24 2.94 -8.48
C PHE A 252 -20.66 2.81 -7.98
N SER A 253 -21.07 3.56 -6.97
CA SER A 253 -22.48 3.61 -6.55
C SER A 253 -23.38 4.15 -7.66
N LEU A 254 -22.92 5.16 -8.42
CA LEU A 254 -23.65 5.65 -9.58
C LEU A 254 -23.73 4.61 -10.70
N ILE A 255 -22.64 3.89 -10.96
CA ILE A 255 -22.62 2.78 -11.94
C ILE A 255 -23.60 1.68 -11.51
N ALA A 256 -23.64 1.34 -10.23
CA ALA A 256 -24.58 0.37 -9.68
C ALA A 256 -26.05 0.81 -9.86
N VAL A 257 -26.35 2.09 -9.65
CA VAL A 257 -27.68 2.67 -9.90
C VAL A 257 -28.05 2.56 -11.37
N VAL A 258 -27.15 2.90 -12.30
CA VAL A 258 -27.38 2.77 -13.75
C VAL A 258 -27.62 1.29 -14.13
N SER A 259 -26.82 0.38 -13.58
CA SER A 259 -26.99 -1.05 -13.80
C SER A 259 -28.31 -1.58 -13.27
N PHE A 260 -28.77 -1.06 -12.12
CA PHE A 260 -30.08 -1.39 -11.57
C PHE A 260 -31.24 -0.96 -12.50
N PHE A 261 -31.18 0.26 -13.06
CA PHE A 261 -32.16 0.69 -14.05
C PHE A 261 -32.11 -0.14 -15.33
N GLY A 262 -30.92 -0.57 -15.75
CA GLY A 262 -30.75 -1.52 -16.86
C GLY A 262 -31.45 -2.86 -16.59
N LEU A 263 -31.31 -3.40 -15.37
CA LEU A 263 -32.06 -4.60 -14.95
C LEU A 263 -33.56 -4.39 -14.98
N LEU A 264 -34.06 -3.27 -14.44
CA LEU A 264 -35.50 -2.96 -14.47
C LEU A 264 -36.02 -2.85 -15.90
N SER A 265 -35.29 -2.21 -16.79
CA SER A 265 -35.64 -2.13 -18.21
C SER A 265 -35.69 -3.51 -18.86
N SER A 266 -34.70 -4.35 -18.62
CA SER A 266 -34.66 -5.74 -19.10
C SER A 266 -35.87 -6.54 -18.63
N LEU A 267 -36.25 -6.40 -17.38
CA LEU A 267 -37.42 -7.06 -16.78
C LEU A 267 -38.73 -6.55 -17.38
N SER A 268 -38.85 -5.25 -17.68
CA SER A 268 -40.04 -4.68 -18.30
C SER A 268 -40.24 -5.23 -19.71
N ILE A 269 -39.19 -5.31 -20.50
CA ILE A 269 -39.23 -5.91 -21.86
C ILE A 269 -39.66 -7.39 -21.78
N LEU A 270 -39.09 -8.10 -20.82
CA LEU A 270 -39.45 -9.51 -20.57
C LEU A 270 -40.91 -9.68 -20.18
N PHE A 271 -41.42 -8.78 -19.31
CA PHE A 271 -42.81 -8.80 -18.89
C PHE A 271 -43.74 -8.63 -20.12
N ASP A 272 -43.45 -7.67 -20.97
CA ASP A 272 -44.27 -7.42 -22.19
C ASP A 272 -44.22 -8.60 -23.16
N GLU A 273 -43.06 -9.21 -23.36
CA GLU A 273 -42.91 -10.38 -24.21
C GLU A 273 -43.68 -11.60 -23.68
N LYS A 274 -43.69 -11.80 -22.37
CA LYS A 274 -44.32 -12.96 -21.71
C LYS A 274 -45.72 -12.69 -21.21
N LYS A 275 -46.29 -11.51 -21.47
CA LYS A 275 -47.59 -11.08 -20.97
C LYS A 275 -48.72 -12.10 -21.26
N MET A 276 -48.76 -12.69 -22.44
CA MET A 276 -49.77 -13.69 -22.83
C MET A 276 -49.60 -14.98 -22.01
N ASP A 277 -48.35 -15.49 -21.89
CA ASP A 277 -48.02 -16.69 -21.12
C ASP A 277 -48.39 -16.50 -19.64
N LEU A 278 -48.09 -15.31 -19.10
CA LEU A 278 -48.42 -14.94 -17.72
C LEU A 278 -49.93 -14.81 -17.47
N THR A 279 -50.67 -14.29 -18.45
CA THR A 279 -52.12 -14.17 -18.38
C THR A 279 -52.76 -15.57 -18.37
N ILE A 280 -52.31 -16.50 -19.18
CA ILE A 280 -52.74 -17.88 -19.18
C ILE A 280 -52.51 -18.54 -17.80
N LEU A 281 -51.28 -18.37 -17.25
CA LEU A 281 -50.94 -18.90 -15.94
C LEU A 281 -51.80 -18.30 -14.83
N LYS A 282 -52.16 -17.02 -14.94
CA LYS A 282 -53.08 -16.36 -14.02
C LYS A 282 -54.49 -16.92 -14.05
N ILE A 283 -55.00 -17.26 -15.24
CA ILE A 283 -56.30 -17.93 -15.40
C ILE A 283 -56.27 -19.31 -14.75
N TYR A 284 -55.13 -20.02 -14.80
CA TYR A 284 -54.92 -21.28 -14.09
C TYR A 284 -54.70 -21.14 -12.58
N GLY A 285 -54.88 -19.92 -12.01
CA GLY A 285 -54.85 -19.68 -10.55
C GLY A 285 -53.52 -19.26 -9.97
N LEU A 286 -52.56 -18.84 -10.82
CA LEU A 286 -51.29 -18.34 -10.32
C LEU A 286 -51.46 -16.94 -9.69
N SER A 287 -51.06 -16.80 -8.42
CA SER A 287 -51.20 -15.52 -7.71
C SER A 287 -50.21 -14.47 -8.19
N HIS A 288 -50.57 -13.19 -8.05
CA HIS A 288 -49.65 -12.07 -8.37
C HIS A 288 -48.31 -12.15 -7.61
N LYS A 289 -48.34 -12.60 -6.34
CA LYS A 289 -47.15 -12.80 -5.53
C LYS A 289 -46.22 -13.86 -6.14
N SER A 290 -46.76 -14.89 -6.76
CA SER A 290 -45.98 -15.93 -7.44
C SER A 290 -45.35 -15.43 -8.72
N ILE A 291 -46.05 -14.60 -9.48
CA ILE A 291 -45.52 -13.95 -10.68
C ILE A 291 -44.35 -13.01 -10.29
N SER A 292 -44.52 -12.14 -9.30
CA SER A 292 -43.43 -11.27 -8.82
C SER A 292 -42.18 -12.06 -8.37
N LYS A 293 -42.37 -13.17 -7.67
CA LYS A 293 -41.27 -14.06 -7.28
C LYS A 293 -40.49 -14.61 -8.46
N ILE A 294 -41.18 -14.94 -9.56
CA ILE A 294 -40.54 -15.45 -10.78
C ILE A 294 -39.59 -14.38 -11.33
N PHE A 295 -40.01 -13.12 -11.43
CA PHE A 295 -39.20 -12.01 -11.93
C PHE A 295 -38.01 -11.69 -11.01
N ILE A 296 -38.25 -11.63 -9.68
CA ILE A 296 -37.17 -11.42 -8.72
C ILE A 296 -36.12 -12.53 -8.83
N PHE A 297 -36.53 -13.77 -8.93
CA PHE A 297 -35.61 -14.89 -9.05
C PHE A 297 -34.84 -14.88 -10.36
N GLN A 298 -35.47 -14.44 -11.48
CA GLN A 298 -34.82 -14.22 -12.75
C GLN A 298 -33.74 -13.14 -12.65
N SER A 299 -34.04 -12.00 -12.01
CA SER A 299 -33.06 -10.93 -11.78
C SER A 299 -31.89 -11.41 -10.95
N MET A 300 -32.14 -12.20 -9.89
CA MET A 300 -31.09 -12.79 -9.08
C MET A 300 -30.16 -13.71 -9.89
N ILE A 301 -30.71 -14.50 -10.80
CA ILE A 301 -29.92 -15.37 -11.67
C ILE A 301 -29.04 -14.53 -12.60
N LEU A 302 -29.60 -13.51 -13.26
CA LEU A 302 -28.85 -12.62 -14.13
C LEU A 302 -27.73 -11.87 -13.38
N ALA A 303 -28.07 -11.36 -12.20
CA ALA A 303 -27.10 -10.69 -11.34
C ALA A 303 -25.99 -11.63 -10.88
N SER A 304 -26.32 -12.85 -10.47
CA SER A 304 -25.33 -13.85 -10.04
C SER A 304 -24.40 -14.23 -11.19
N ILE A 305 -24.93 -14.46 -12.40
CA ILE A 305 -24.12 -14.79 -13.58
C ILE A 305 -23.20 -13.60 -13.93
N GLY A 306 -23.76 -12.39 -14.01
CA GLY A 306 -22.98 -11.20 -14.32
C GLY A 306 -21.88 -10.93 -13.31
N SER A 307 -22.16 -11.01 -12.00
CA SER A 307 -21.18 -10.84 -10.95
C SER A 307 -20.07 -11.89 -10.99
N THR A 308 -20.43 -13.17 -11.18
CA THR A 308 -19.44 -14.25 -11.26
C THR A 308 -18.51 -14.05 -12.45
N ILE A 309 -19.05 -13.70 -13.63
CA ILE A 309 -18.23 -13.41 -14.80
C ILE A 309 -17.34 -12.18 -14.54
N GLY A 310 -17.88 -11.13 -13.91
CA GLY A 310 -17.13 -9.92 -13.54
C GLY A 310 -15.95 -10.21 -12.61
N ILE A 311 -16.17 -11.02 -11.56
CA ILE A 311 -15.12 -11.43 -10.62
C ILE A 311 -14.04 -12.26 -11.33
N LEU A 312 -14.44 -13.24 -12.14
CA LEU A 312 -13.48 -14.07 -12.86
C LEU A 312 -12.66 -13.25 -13.86
N PHE A 313 -13.31 -12.32 -14.56
CA PHE A 313 -12.65 -11.45 -15.53
C PHE A 313 -11.66 -10.49 -14.83
N SER A 314 -12.06 -9.86 -13.72
CA SER A 314 -11.15 -9.01 -12.95
C SER A 314 -9.97 -9.80 -12.40
N TYR A 315 -10.20 -11.00 -11.88
CA TYR A 315 -9.13 -11.87 -11.39
C TYR A 315 -8.07 -12.15 -12.45
N VAL A 316 -8.51 -12.54 -13.66
CA VAL A 316 -7.59 -12.80 -14.78
C VAL A 316 -6.81 -11.55 -15.16
N LEU A 317 -7.45 -10.38 -15.22
CA LEU A 317 -6.77 -9.12 -15.55
C LEU A 317 -5.77 -8.71 -14.47
N ILE A 318 -6.10 -8.87 -13.19
CA ILE A 318 -5.20 -8.60 -12.07
C ILE A 318 -3.96 -9.48 -12.13
N GLN A 319 -4.13 -10.79 -12.38
CA GLN A 319 -3.01 -11.71 -12.54
C GLN A 319 -2.11 -11.34 -13.73
N LEU A 320 -2.71 -11.02 -14.87
CA LEU A 320 -1.97 -10.56 -16.05
C LEU A 320 -1.20 -9.28 -15.77
N GLN A 321 -1.80 -8.32 -15.05
CA GLN A 321 -1.13 -7.08 -14.68
C GLN A 321 0.08 -7.34 -13.78
N ASN A 322 -0.07 -8.17 -12.74
CA ASN A 322 1.01 -8.45 -11.80
C ASN A 322 2.17 -9.23 -12.43
N GLU A 323 1.87 -10.13 -13.39
CA GLU A 323 2.88 -10.95 -14.05
C GLU A 323 3.60 -10.18 -15.17
N PHE A 324 2.85 -9.50 -16.01
CA PHE A 324 3.39 -8.84 -17.20
C PHE A 324 3.66 -7.33 -17.00
N LYS A 325 3.23 -6.74 -15.86
CA LYS A 325 3.41 -5.31 -15.55
C LYS A 325 3.00 -4.40 -16.71
N LEU A 326 1.83 -4.69 -17.31
CA LEU A 326 1.36 -4.04 -18.54
C LEU A 326 1.18 -2.53 -18.37
N ILE A 327 0.74 -2.09 -17.18
CA ILE A 327 0.54 -0.68 -16.84
C ILE A 327 1.76 -0.24 -16.04
N SER A 328 2.69 0.45 -16.68
CA SER A 328 3.80 1.11 -16.03
C SER A 328 3.39 2.50 -15.56
N ILE A 329 3.87 2.91 -14.39
CA ILE A 329 3.65 4.24 -13.81
C ILE A 329 5.00 4.88 -13.47
N GLU A 330 5.02 6.21 -13.35
CA GLU A 330 6.26 6.94 -13.13
C GLU A 330 6.70 6.82 -11.66
N GLN A 331 7.80 6.13 -11.43
CA GLN A 331 8.34 5.84 -10.10
C GLN A 331 8.63 7.11 -9.27
N ASN A 332 9.03 8.19 -9.93
CA ASN A 332 9.33 9.45 -9.25
C ASN A 332 8.11 10.10 -8.58
N ILE A 333 6.89 9.77 -9.03
CA ILE A 333 5.64 10.35 -8.53
C ILE A 333 4.92 9.39 -7.62
N TYR A 334 4.87 8.10 -8.01
CA TYR A 334 4.03 7.09 -7.37
C TYR A 334 4.80 6.10 -6.50
N PHE A 335 6.12 6.24 -6.39
CA PHE A 335 7.02 5.36 -5.61
C PHE A 335 7.08 3.91 -6.09
N VAL A 336 6.36 3.57 -7.14
CA VAL A 336 6.30 2.24 -7.78
C VAL A 336 6.40 2.38 -9.29
N ASP A 337 7.00 1.42 -9.97
CA ASP A 337 7.29 1.41 -11.42
C ASP A 337 6.18 0.75 -12.26
N TYR A 338 5.25 0.07 -11.62
CA TYR A 338 4.05 -0.53 -12.24
C TYR A 338 2.87 -0.39 -11.29
N LEU A 339 1.65 -0.51 -11.81
CA LEU A 339 0.43 -0.49 -11.00
C LEU A 339 0.29 -1.83 -10.27
N PRO A 340 0.60 -1.89 -8.95
CA PRO A 340 0.43 -3.12 -8.18
C PRO A 340 -1.06 -3.37 -7.94
N MET A 341 -1.49 -4.62 -7.97
CA MET A 341 -2.86 -5.01 -7.71
C MET A 341 -2.90 -6.18 -6.73
N GLU A 342 -3.62 -6.01 -5.63
CA GLU A 342 -3.81 -7.07 -4.64
C GLU A 342 -5.30 -7.44 -4.61
N PHE A 343 -5.58 -8.73 -4.82
CA PHE A 343 -6.95 -9.22 -4.83
C PHE A 343 -7.34 -9.63 -3.42
N ASN A 344 -8.12 -8.79 -2.73
CA ASN A 344 -8.71 -9.08 -1.43
C ASN A 344 -10.15 -9.56 -1.61
N PHE A 345 -10.52 -10.68 -0.95
CA PHE A 345 -11.88 -11.25 -0.94
C PHE A 345 -12.74 -10.63 0.14
#